data_e78492effcc649922fb4da7d9b27676e
#
_entry.id   e78492effcc649922fb4da7d9b27676e
#
_cell.length_a   1.000
_cell.length_b   1.000
_cell.length_c   1.000
_cell.angle_alpha   90.00
_cell.angle_beta   90.00
_cell.angle_gamma   90.00
#
_symmetry.space_group_name_H-M   'P 1'
#
loop_
_entity.id
_entity.type
_entity.pdbx_description
1 polymer ?
#
loop_
_entity_poly.entity_id
_entity_poly.type
_entity_poly.pdbx_seq_one_letter_code
_entity_poly.pdbx_strand_id
1 'polypeptide(L)'
;VSFLRDFRIRGEKRDTAAPSRPRRKNLDDFASPFLTGVFDHVLALAHAKGQRFSAVWEPDRGCPFQCTFCNWGSATASKVNTFGMDRLMGELAWFALHQIGFLYGASANFGLLYDRDYALAEYMVALKSRFGFPQRMMVNTSKNATERIFKLSKLLHDAGLSKGATLSMQSWDEQTLVAIGRNNIKLSTYEKLQGLFRAEGIPTYGELILALPGETLESFCDGLDKCIDGGQHDGLFVYLNRVLPGTEQADPAYRELHGIETVRLPIQANH
;
A
#
# COMPACT_ATOMS: atom_id res chain seq x y z
N VAL A 1 -21.19 16.67 1.86
CA VAL A 1 -21.41 17.53 3.06
C VAL A 1 -22.77 17.22 3.68
N SER A 2 -23.86 17.03 2.90
CA SER A 2 -25.19 16.65 3.41
C SER A 2 -25.22 15.25 4.05
N PHE A 3 -24.51 14.28 3.50
CA PHE A 3 -24.45 12.89 4.00
C PHE A 3 -23.89 12.80 5.43
N LEU A 4 -22.84 13.54 5.75
CA LEU A 4 -22.26 13.57 7.09
C LEU A 4 -23.15 14.28 8.12
N ARG A 5 -23.97 15.26 7.68
CA ARG A 5 -24.96 15.92 8.52
C ARG A 5 -26.09 14.98 8.92
N ASP A 6 -26.61 14.20 7.97
CA ASP A 6 -27.70 13.23 8.23
C ASP A 6 -27.25 12.08 9.14
N PHE A 7 -25.97 11.68 9.03
CA PHE A 7 -25.39 10.62 9.87
C PHE A 7 -25.24 11.05 11.36
N ARG A 8 -24.95 12.32 11.61
CA ARG A 8 -24.82 12.86 12.99
C ARG A 8 -26.16 13.11 13.69
N ILE A 9 -27.23 13.38 12.96
CA ILE A 9 -28.51 13.85 13.53
C ILE A 9 -29.44 12.70 13.89
N ARG A 10 -29.35 11.53 13.28
CA ARG A 10 -30.38 10.48 13.43
C ARG A 10 -30.00 9.24 14.20
N GLY A 11 -28.73 9.00 14.53
CA GLY A 11 -28.31 7.85 15.37
C GLY A 11 -28.72 6.45 14.86
N GLU A 12 -29.46 6.37 13.76
CA GLU A 12 -29.93 5.14 13.16
C GLU A 12 -28.84 4.56 12.24
N LYS A 13 -28.48 3.31 12.48
CA LYS A 13 -27.73 2.50 11.51
C LYS A 13 -28.64 2.34 10.27
N ARG A 14 -28.57 3.26 9.34
CA ARG A 14 -29.09 3.00 8.00
C ARG A 14 -28.15 2.01 7.35
N ASP A 15 -28.72 0.88 6.97
CA ASP A 15 -28.14 -0.06 6.01
C ASP A 15 -28.18 0.63 4.63
N THR A 16 -27.36 1.65 4.50
CA THR A 16 -27.25 2.43 3.28
C THR A 16 -26.07 1.89 2.49
N ALA A 17 -26.29 0.80 1.77
CA ALA A 17 -25.60 0.63 0.51
C ALA A 17 -25.96 1.85 -0.35
N ALA A 18 -25.18 2.92 -0.24
CA ALA A 18 -25.34 4.05 -1.12
C ALA A 18 -25.26 3.52 -2.55
N PRO A 19 -26.19 3.89 -3.45
CA PRO A 19 -26.16 3.38 -4.81
C PRO A 19 -24.79 3.67 -5.40
N SER A 20 -24.17 2.65 -6.00
CA SER A 20 -22.84 2.77 -6.59
C SER A 20 -22.89 3.88 -7.66
N ARG A 21 -22.17 4.96 -7.43
CA ARG A 21 -22.07 6.03 -8.43
C ARG A 21 -21.18 5.56 -9.58
N PRO A 22 -21.45 5.96 -10.82
CA PRO A 22 -20.56 5.71 -11.93
C PRO A 22 -19.14 6.20 -11.60
N ARG A 23 -18.15 5.36 -11.79
CA ARG A 23 -16.76 5.75 -11.54
C ARG A 23 -16.28 6.70 -12.63
N ARG A 24 -15.66 7.80 -12.24
CA ARG A 24 -14.98 8.68 -13.17
C ARG A 24 -13.76 7.98 -13.73
N LYS A 25 -13.60 8.01 -15.04
CA LYS A 25 -12.45 7.38 -15.72
C LYS A 25 -11.19 8.25 -15.65
N ASN A 26 -11.38 9.58 -15.72
CA ASN A 26 -10.29 10.54 -15.59
C ASN A 26 -10.22 11.02 -14.14
N LEU A 27 -9.10 10.72 -13.46
CA LEU A 27 -8.89 11.15 -12.09
C LEU A 27 -8.56 12.64 -11.98
N ASP A 28 -8.07 13.28 -13.06
CA ASP A 28 -7.74 14.70 -13.06
C ASP A 28 -8.99 15.60 -13.06
N ASP A 29 -10.19 15.02 -13.27
CA ASP A 29 -11.46 15.72 -13.02
C ASP A 29 -11.64 16.09 -11.53
N PHE A 30 -10.91 15.46 -10.62
CA PHE A 30 -10.89 15.82 -9.20
C PHE A 30 -9.79 16.84 -8.95
N ALA A 31 -10.16 17.97 -8.37
CA ALA A 31 -9.17 18.97 -7.99
C ALA A 31 -8.16 18.41 -6.98
N SER A 32 -6.88 18.76 -7.13
CA SER A 32 -5.87 18.39 -6.14
C SER A 32 -6.07 19.18 -4.85
N PRO A 33 -6.20 18.53 -3.70
CA PRO A 33 -6.32 19.22 -2.42
C PRO A 33 -5.04 19.99 -2.05
N PHE A 34 -3.90 19.60 -2.63
CA PHE A 34 -2.61 20.26 -2.37
C PHE A 34 -2.44 21.52 -3.23
N LEU A 35 -2.89 21.48 -4.50
CA LEU A 35 -2.66 22.56 -5.44
C LEU A 35 -3.76 23.65 -5.44
N THR A 36 -4.81 23.48 -4.65
CA THR A 36 -5.96 24.39 -4.60
C THR A 36 -5.95 25.37 -3.43
N GLY A 37 -4.88 25.38 -2.62
CA GLY A 37 -4.77 26.26 -1.45
C GLY A 37 -5.62 25.84 -0.23
N VAL A 38 -6.28 24.67 -0.27
CA VAL A 38 -7.13 24.17 0.84
C VAL A 38 -6.37 24.08 2.15
N PHE A 39 -5.08 23.76 2.09
CA PHE A 39 -4.24 23.57 3.27
C PHE A 39 -3.45 24.81 3.70
N ASP A 40 -3.48 25.92 2.96
CA ASP A 40 -2.61 27.07 3.20
C ASP A 40 -2.76 27.62 4.63
N HIS A 41 -4.00 27.79 5.09
CA HIS A 41 -4.26 28.29 6.44
C HIS A 41 -3.77 27.35 7.53
N VAL A 42 -3.97 26.03 7.35
CA VAL A 42 -3.55 25.01 8.33
C VAL A 42 -2.03 24.94 8.39
N LEU A 43 -1.36 25.00 7.23
CA LEU A 43 0.10 25.03 7.14
C LEU A 43 0.70 26.27 7.81
N ALA A 44 0.13 27.44 7.56
CA ALA A 44 0.58 28.68 8.17
C ALA A 44 0.50 28.62 9.71
N LEU A 45 -0.61 28.11 10.26
CA LEU A 45 -0.78 27.92 11.71
C LEU A 45 0.22 26.93 12.31
N ALA A 46 0.50 25.84 11.60
CA ALA A 46 1.43 24.84 12.10
C ALA A 46 2.88 25.33 12.04
N HIS A 47 3.28 25.98 10.96
CA HIS A 47 4.61 26.58 10.84
C HIS A 47 4.85 27.62 11.95
N ALA A 48 3.85 28.45 12.27
CA ALA A 48 3.93 29.40 13.38
C ALA A 48 4.15 28.71 14.74
N LYS A 49 3.76 27.44 14.89
CA LYS A 49 3.95 26.61 16.09
C LYS A 49 5.16 25.68 16.01
N GLY A 50 5.98 25.77 14.96
CA GLY A 50 7.11 24.87 14.73
C GLY A 50 6.71 23.40 14.45
N GLN A 51 5.44 23.16 14.07
CA GLN A 51 4.95 21.82 13.76
C GLN A 51 5.23 21.46 12.32
N ARG A 52 5.51 20.17 12.09
CA ARG A 52 5.70 19.60 10.75
C ARG A 52 4.54 18.68 10.40
N PHE A 53 4.23 18.62 9.12
CA PHE A 53 3.20 17.73 8.59
C PHE A 53 3.78 16.47 7.94
N SER A 54 2.98 15.44 8.00
CA SER A 54 3.03 14.29 7.09
C SER A 54 1.86 14.39 6.11
N ALA A 55 2.04 13.90 4.91
CA ALA A 55 0.99 13.86 3.91
C ALA A 55 0.73 12.44 3.41
N VAL A 56 -0.52 12.18 3.04
CA VAL A 56 -0.92 11.00 2.26
C VAL A 56 -1.05 11.44 0.81
N TRP A 57 -0.29 10.81 -0.07
CA TRP A 57 -0.27 11.09 -1.49
C TRP A 57 -0.80 9.90 -2.27
N GLU A 58 -1.79 10.12 -3.11
CA GLU A 58 -2.43 9.09 -3.94
C GLU A 58 -2.06 9.32 -5.41
N PRO A 59 -1.02 8.65 -5.94
CA PRO A 59 -0.63 8.81 -7.35
C PRO A 59 -1.50 8.03 -8.32
N ASP A 60 -2.21 7.02 -7.83
CA ASP A 60 -3.09 6.15 -8.59
C ASP A 60 -4.16 5.52 -7.70
N ARG A 61 -5.21 5.01 -8.31
CA ARG A 61 -6.30 4.27 -7.67
C ARG A 61 -6.48 2.92 -8.29
N GLY A 62 -6.49 1.89 -7.44
CA GLY A 62 -6.83 0.54 -7.82
C GLY A 62 -5.67 -0.41 -7.75
N CYS A 63 -6.00 -1.68 -8.02
CA CYS A 63 -5.05 -2.77 -8.03
C CYS A 63 -5.49 -3.77 -9.12
N PRO A 64 -4.59 -4.27 -9.98
CA PRO A 64 -4.96 -5.23 -11.01
C PRO A 64 -5.13 -6.65 -10.46
N PHE A 65 -4.73 -6.87 -9.21
CA PHE A 65 -4.81 -8.17 -8.55
C PHE A 65 -6.15 -8.33 -7.81
N GLN A 66 -6.60 -9.58 -7.72
CA GLN A 66 -7.89 -9.95 -7.14
C GLN A 66 -7.72 -10.79 -5.87
N CYS A 67 -6.75 -10.43 -5.02
CA CYS A 67 -6.56 -11.15 -3.77
C CYS A 67 -7.81 -11.07 -2.91
N THR A 68 -8.38 -12.21 -2.53
CA THR A 68 -9.71 -12.31 -1.89
C THR A 68 -9.79 -11.68 -0.51
N PHE A 69 -8.65 -11.52 0.17
CA PHE A 69 -8.53 -10.85 1.48
C PHE A 69 -8.43 -9.32 1.37
N CYS A 70 -8.22 -8.77 0.17
CA CYS A 70 -7.86 -7.37 -0.02
C CYS A 70 -8.98 -6.58 -0.70
N ASN A 71 -9.33 -5.42 -0.16
CA ASN A 71 -10.38 -4.58 -0.75
C ASN A 71 -9.88 -3.54 -1.77
N TRP A 72 -8.60 -3.44 -2.03
CA TRP A 72 -8.05 -2.49 -3.03
C TRP A 72 -8.46 -2.86 -4.46
N GLY A 73 -8.35 -4.13 -4.82
CA GLY A 73 -8.74 -4.62 -6.15
C GLY A 73 -10.26 -4.66 -6.32
N SER A 74 -10.99 -5.19 -5.34
CA SER A 74 -12.44 -5.28 -5.35
C SER A 74 -13.10 -3.90 -5.43
N ALA A 75 -12.57 -2.91 -4.71
CA ALA A 75 -13.07 -1.53 -4.72
C ALA A 75 -12.98 -0.86 -6.09
N THR A 76 -12.09 -1.31 -6.99
CA THR A 76 -11.82 -0.68 -8.28
C THR A 76 -12.10 -1.58 -9.48
N ALA A 77 -12.70 -2.75 -9.27
CA ALA A 77 -12.91 -3.78 -10.30
C ALA A 77 -11.59 -4.13 -11.02
N SER A 78 -10.51 -4.27 -10.25
CA SER A 78 -9.17 -4.65 -10.70
C SER A 78 -8.57 -3.75 -11.78
N LYS A 79 -8.97 -2.48 -11.85
CA LYS A 79 -8.39 -1.47 -12.75
C LYS A 79 -7.52 -0.51 -11.97
N VAL A 80 -6.40 -0.13 -12.59
CA VAL A 80 -5.56 0.97 -12.10
C VAL A 80 -5.88 2.21 -12.92
N ASN A 81 -6.27 3.29 -12.25
CA ASN A 81 -6.45 4.61 -12.84
C ASN A 81 -5.38 5.53 -12.27
N THR A 82 -4.80 6.37 -13.12
CA THR A 82 -3.69 7.25 -12.74
C THR A 82 -4.10 8.71 -12.84
N PHE A 83 -3.47 9.53 -11.99
CA PHE A 83 -3.45 10.98 -12.21
C PHE A 83 -2.40 11.34 -13.27
N GLY A 84 -2.56 12.49 -13.91
CA GLY A 84 -1.61 13.02 -14.89
C GLY A 84 -0.25 13.38 -14.27
N MET A 85 0.81 13.26 -15.06
CA MET A 85 2.18 13.52 -14.59
C MET A 85 2.37 14.95 -14.11
N ASP A 86 1.84 15.95 -14.83
CA ASP A 86 1.97 17.36 -14.45
C ASP A 86 1.38 17.63 -13.06
N ARG A 87 0.22 17.02 -12.77
CA ARG A 87 -0.41 17.10 -11.46
C ARG A 87 0.46 16.43 -10.40
N LEU A 88 0.92 15.21 -10.64
CA LEU A 88 1.73 14.46 -9.68
C LEU A 88 3.04 15.17 -9.37
N MET A 89 3.72 15.69 -10.38
CA MET A 89 4.92 16.49 -10.22
C MET A 89 4.65 17.80 -9.45
N GLY A 90 3.54 18.47 -9.76
CA GLY A 90 3.09 19.65 -9.02
C GLY A 90 2.86 19.36 -7.54
N GLU A 91 2.19 18.25 -7.22
CA GLU A 91 1.95 17.82 -5.83
C GLU A 91 3.27 17.49 -5.11
N LEU A 92 4.20 16.80 -5.76
CA LEU A 92 5.53 16.50 -5.19
C LEU A 92 6.34 17.79 -4.94
N ALA A 93 6.30 18.75 -5.86
CA ALA A 93 6.92 20.05 -5.66
C ALA A 93 6.27 20.80 -4.49
N TRP A 94 4.95 20.74 -4.37
CA TRP A 94 4.20 21.32 -3.26
C TRP A 94 4.64 20.74 -1.93
N PHE A 95 4.80 19.40 -1.83
CA PHE A 95 5.29 18.76 -0.60
C PHE A 95 6.69 19.24 -0.20
N ALA A 96 7.58 19.39 -1.17
CA ALA A 96 8.93 19.88 -0.93
C ALA A 96 8.94 21.34 -0.45
N LEU A 97 8.19 22.23 -1.13
CA LEU A 97 8.10 23.65 -0.80
C LEU A 97 7.45 23.91 0.56
N HIS A 98 6.48 23.10 0.96
CA HIS A 98 5.81 23.21 2.25
C HIS A 98 6.46 22.36 3.35
N GLN A 99 7.67 21.84 3.10
CA GLN A 99 8.49 21.11 4.07
C GLN A 99 7.77 19.91 4.70
N ILE A 100 7.03 19.15 3.89
CA ILE A 100 6.39 17.91 4.35
C ILE A 100 7.47 16.89 4.69
N GLY A 101 7.57 16.51 5.97
CA GLY A 101 8.64 15.65 6.47
C GLY A 101 8.50 14.20 6.03
N PHE A 102 7.29 13.67 6.10
CA PHE A 102 6.98 12.29 5.74
C PHE A 102 5.85 12.21 4.72
N LEU A 103 6.08 11.45 3.66
CA LEU A 103 5.10 11.20 2.62
C LEU A 103 4.69 9.73 2.61
N TYR A 104 3.41 9.45 2.85
CA TYR A 104 2.83 8.13 2.63
C TYR A 104 2.20 8.06 1.25
N GLY A 105 2.81 7.27 0.35
CA GLY A 105 2.27 7.02 -0.99
C GLY A 105 1.18 5.95 -0.93
N ALA A 106 -0.07 6.37 -1.07
CA ALA A 106 -1.25 5.52 -1.04
C ALA A 106 -1.51 4.83 -2.40
N SER A 107 -0.46 4.23 -2.98
CA SER A 107 -0.55 3.33 -4.13
C SER A 107 -0.57 1.88 -3.65
N ALA A 108 -1.41 1.04 -4.27
CA ALA A 108 -1.45 -0.38 -3.94
C ALA A 108 -0.20 -1.13 -4.43
N ASN A 109 0.47 -0.62 -5.46
CA ASN A 109 1.61 -1.29 -6.11
C ASN A 109 2.52 -0.27 -6.78
N PHE A 110 3.20 0.58 -6.01
CA PHE A 110 4.17 1.54 -6.56
C PHE A 110 5.30 0.80 -7.26
N GLY A 111 5.62 1.20 -8.48
CA GLY A 111 6.54 0.51 -9.38
C GLY A 111 5.86 -0.46 -10.35
N LEU A 112 4.53 -0.67 -10.26
CA LEU A 112 3.78 -1.44 -11.25
C LEU A 112 3.79 -0.73 -12.61
N LEU A 113 3.60 0.57 -12.63
CA LEU A 113 3.74 1.43 -13.81
C LEU A 113 5.17 2.00 -13.84
N TYR A 114 6.12 1.11 -14.06
CA TYR A 114 7.53 1.32 -13.77
C TYR A 114 8.08 2.65 -14.29
N ASP A 115 7.91 2.96 -15.56
CA ASP A 115 8.53 4.15 -16.18
C ASP A 115 7.98 5.44 -15.55
N ARG A 116 6.67 5.47 -15.25
CA ARG A 116 6.01 6.57 -14.52
C ARG A 116 6.54 6.69 -13.11
N ASP A 117 6.53 5.58 -12.38
CA ASP A 117 6.84 5.55 -10.95
C ASP A 117 8.32 5.82 -10.71
N TYR A 118 9.17 5.37 -11.65
CA TYR A 118 10.61 5.66 -11.61
C TYR A 118 10.89 7.15 -11.87
N ALA A 119 10.21 7.76 -12.87
CA ALA A 119 10.34 9.19 -13.12
C ALA A 119 9.85 10.05 -11.94
N LEU A 120 8.77 9.64 -11.26
CA LEU A 120 8.30 10.30 -10.03
C LEU A 120 9.32 10.15 -8.89
N ALA A 121 9.96 8.99 -8.75
CA ALA A 121 11.01 8.76 -7.76
C ALA A 121 12.25 9.62 -8.04
N GLU A 122 12.70 9.71 -9.28
CA GLU A 122 13.81 10.59 -9.67
C GLU A 122 13.51 12.05 -9.35
N TYR A 123 12.29 12.49 -9.64
CA TYR A 123 11.86 13.85 -9.33
C TYR A 123 11.83 14.12 -7.81
N MET A 124 11.33 13.16 -7.01
CA MET A 124 11.38 13.26 -5.54
C MET A 124 12.81 13.35 -5.01
N VAL A 125 13.73 12.55 -5.57
CA VAL A 125 15.16 12.61 -5.22
C VAL A 125 15.74 14.00 -5.52
N ALA A 126 15.44 14.56 -6.69
CA ALA A 126 15.87 15.91 -7.06
C ALA A 126 15.30 16.99 -6.13
N LEU A 127 14.00 16.88 -5.78
CA LEU A 127 13.36 17.79 -4.83
C LEU A 127 14.00 17.71 -3.43
N LYS A 128 14.25 16.49 -2.95
CA LYS A 128 14.93 16.30 -1.66
C LYS A 128 16.34 16.86 -1.67
N SER A 129 17.10 16.64 -2.73
CA SER A 129 18.44 17.21 -2.89
C SER A 129 18.42 18.73 -2.85
N ARG A 130 17.42 19.36 -3.49
CA ARG A 130 17.31 20.82 -3.59
C ARG A 130 16.72 21.49 -2.35
N PHE A 131 15.68 20.89 -1.75
CA PHE A 131 14.88 21.51 -0.68
C PHE A 131 15.00 20.81 0.65
N GLY A 132 15.62 19.61 0.73
CA GLY A 132 15.68 18.77 1.92
C GLY A 132 14.40 17.99 2.21
N PHE A 133 13.37 18.11 1.37
CA PHE A 133 12.04 17.52 1.56
C PHE A 133 11.50 16.87 0.28
N PRO A 134 10.61 15.86 0.43
CA PRO A 134 10.27 15.17 1.69
C PRO A 134 11.50 14.50 2.29
N GLN A 135 11.55 14.40 3.62
CA GLN A 135 12.68 13.75 4.29
C GLN A 135 12.63 12.24 4.14
N ARG A 136 11.43 11.69 4.22
CA ARG A 136 11.16 10.25 4.10
C ARG A 136 9.86 9.97 3.37
N MET A 137 9.82 8.78 2.78
CA MET A 137 8.67 8.26 2.06
C MET A 137 8.44 6.80 2.42
N MET A 138 7.18 6.39 2.44
CA MET A 138 6.77 5.00 2.50
C MET A 138 5.80 4.71 1.35
N VAL A 139 6.03 3.64 0.63
CA VAL A 139 5.15 3.13 -0.44
C VAL A 139 5.02 1.62 -0.34
N ASN A 140 3.89 1.09 -0.77
CA ASN A 140 3.74 -0.34 -0.99
C ASN A 140 4.28 -0.66 -2.39
N THR A 141 5.39 -1.39 -2.44
CA THR A 141 5.98 -1.80 -3.71
C THR A 141 5.15 -2.88 -4.40
N SER A 142 5.28 -2.96 -5.73
CA SER A 142 4.55 -3.94 -6.52
C SER A 142 4.82 -5.37 -6.06
N LYS A 143 3.76 -6.17 -5.94
CA LYS A 143 3.79 -7.56 -5.45
C LYS A 143 4.63 -8.49 -6.33
N ASN A 144 4.63 -8.27 -7.64
CA ASN A 144 5.45 -9.02 -8.58
C ASN A 144 6.81 -8.33 -8.73
N ALA A 145 7.56 -8.28 -7.62
CA ALA A 145 8.87 -7.68 -7.57
C ALA A 145 9.81 -8.29 -8.61
N THR A 146 10.49 -7.42 -9.33
CA THR A 146 11.47 -7.76 -10.37
C THR A 146 12.72 -6.92 -10.13
N GLU A 147 13.74 -7.07 -10.97
CA GLU A 147 14.91 -6.19 -10.95
C GLU A 147 14.55 -4.70 -11.13
N ARG A 148 13.41 -4.38 -11.77
CA ARG A 148 12.91 -3.00 -11.86
C ARG A 148 12.53 -2.46 -10.48
N ILE A 149 11.87 -3.27 -9.66
CA ILE A 149 11.53 -2.88 -8.27
C ILE A 149 12.79 -2.71 -7.43
N PHE A 150 13.80 -3.58 -7.62
CA PHE A 150 15.10 -3.40 -6.97
C PHE A 150 15.74 -2.04 -7.34
N LYS A 151 15.77 -1.68 -8.64
CA LYS A 151 16.32 -0.39 -9.08
C LYS A 151 15.57 0.81 -8.48
N LEU A 152 14.23 0.75 -8.46
CA LEU A 152 13.39 1.78 -7.86
C LEU A 152 13.65 1.92 -6.36
N SER A 153 13.69 0.79 -5.64
CA SER A 153 13.95 0.76 -4.20
C SER A 153 15.34 1.27 -3.86
N LYS A 154 16.35 0.90 -4.68
CA LYS A 154 17.71 1.39 -4.52
C LYS A 154 17.79 2.91 -4.71
N LEU A 155 17.16 3.46 -5.75
CA LEU A 155 17.11 4.90 -5.97
C LEU A 155 16.56 5.65 -4.75
N LEU A 156 15.43 5.17 -4.19
CA LEU A 156 14.80 5.77 -3.01
C LEU A 156 15.64 5.58 -1.73
N HIS A 157 16.30 4.43 -1.59
CA HIS A 157 17.16 4.13 -0.46
C HIS A 157 18.42 4.99 -0.45
N ASP A 158 19.14 5.06 -1.57
CA ASP A 158 20.38 5.83 -1.72
C ASP A 158 20.16 7.33 -1.45
N ALA A 159 18.98 7.83 -1.82
CA ALA A 159 18.56 9.19 -1.49
C ALA A 159 18.07 9.35 -0.02
N GLY A 160 18.06 8.29 0.78
CA GLY A 160 17.55 8.30 2.15
C GLY A 160 16.05 8.61 2.23
N LEU A 161 15.29 8.39 1.15
CA LEU A 161 13.83 8.53 1.14
C LEU A 161 13.14 7.31 1.73
N SER A 162 13.62 6.11 1.42
CA SER A 162 13.08 4.84 1.95
C SER A 162 14.07 4.18 2.91
N LYS A 163 13.54 3.44 3.90
CA LYS A 163 14.36 2.63 4.81
C LYS A 163 14.64 1.23 4.26
N GLY A 164 13.86 0.77 3.29
CA GLY A 164 13.98 -0.58 2.75
C GLY A 164 12.86 -0.92 1.78
N ALA A 165 12.80 -2.17 1.35
CA ALA A 165 11.82 -2.68 0.40
C ALA A 165 10.95 -3.78 1.04
N THR A 166 9.66 -3.81 0.68
CA THR A 166 8.74 -4.85 1.14
C THR A 166 8.59 -5.93 0.07
N LEU A 167 8.80 -7.19 0.46
CA LEU A 167 8.61 -8.37 -0.38
C LEU A 167 7.52 -9.25 0.23
N SER A 168 6.25 -8.91 -0.04
CA SER A 168 5.08 -9.54 0.58
C SER A 168 4.64 -10.78 -0.19
N MET A 169 4.92 -11.96 0.33
CA MET A 169 4.49 -13.24 -0.25
C MET A 169 3.09 -13.65 0.22
N GLN A 170 2.70 -13.28 1.43
CA GLN A 170 1.44 -13.59 2.12
C GLN A 170 1.29 -15.08 2.49
N SER A 171 1.56 -15.99 1.58
CA SER A 171 1.72 -17.43 1.76
C SER A 171 2.67 -17.97 0.69
N TRP A 172 3.26 -19.16 0.93
CA TRP A 172 4.03 -19.94 -0.05
C TRP A 172 3.35 -21.24 -0.45
N ASP A 173 2.21 -21.55 0.15
CA ASP A 173 1.43 -22.73 -0.15
C ASP A 173 0.59 -22.52 -1.42
N GLU A 174 0.73 -23.43 -2.39
CA GLU A 174 0.06 -23.31 -3.69
C GLU A 174 -1.47 -23.40 -3.57
N GLN A 175 -1.98 -24.26 -2.69
CA GLN A 175 -3.43 -24.39 -2.48
C GLN A 175 -4.01 -23.12 -1.85
N THR A 176 -3.33 -22.57 -0.88
CA THR A 176 -3.67 -21.28 -0.26
C THR A 176 -3.62 -20.16 -1.29
N LEU A 177 -2.56 -20.09 -2.13
CA LEU A 177 -2.45 -19.05 -3.15
C LEU A 177 -3.58 -19.13 -4.17
N VAL A 178 -4.00 -20.32 -4.58
CA VAL A 178 -5.18 -20.51 -5.45
C VAL A 178 -6.44 -20.03 -4.74
N ALA A 179 -6.66 -20.44 -3.49
CA ALA A 179 -7.83 -20.05 -2.70
C ALA A 179 -7.95 -18.54 -2.55
N ILE A 180 -6.84 -17.85 -2.32
CA ILE A 180 -6.84 -16.38 -2.14
C ILE A 180 -6.69 -15.59 -3.45
N GLY A 181 -6.72 -16.24 -4.62
CA GLY A 181 -6.62 -15.56 -5.92
C GLY A 181 -5.29 -14.81 -6.13
N ARG A 182 -4.17 -15.38 -5.65
CA ARG A 182 -2.87 -14.72 -5.69
C ARG A 182 -1.81 -15.56 -6.42
N ASN A 183 -1.04 -14.89 -7.27
CA ASN A 183 0.18 -15.43 -7.84
C ASN A 183 1.40 -14.71 -7.24
N ASN A 184 2.34 -15.47 -6.72
CA ASN A 184 3.61 -14.97 -6.22
C ASN A 184 4.72 -15.06 -7.29
N ILE A 185 5.81 -14.34 -7.06
CA ILE A 185 7.07 -14.61 -7.77
C ILE A 185 7.60 -15.99 -7.35
N LYS A 186 8.39 -16.60 -8.21
CA LYS A 186 9.05 -17.87 -7.91
C LYS A 186 10.05 -17.71 -6.76
N LEU A 187 10.26 -18.77 -5.98
CA LEU A 187 11.22 -18.77 -4.87
C LEU A 187 12.61 -18.34 -5.35
N SER A 188 13.08 -18.86 -6.50
CA SER A 188 14.37 -18.48 -7.08
C SER A 188 14.48 -16.98 -7.43
N THR A 189 13.36 -16.34 -7.80
CA THR A 189 13.32 -14.88 -8.01
C THR A 189 13.39 -14.14 -6.69
N TYR A 190 12.71 -14.65 -5.66
CA TYR A 190 12.76 -14.10 -4.31
C TYR A 190 14.19 -14.14 -3.75
N GLU A 191 14.84 -15.31 -3.81
CA GLU A 191 16.23 -15.51 -3.38
C GLU A 191 17.20 -14.55 -4.10
N LYS A 192 17.05 -14.43 -5.42
CA LYS A 192 17.85 -13.48 -6.22
C LYS A 192 17.66 -12.04 -5.75
N LEU A 193 16.42 -11.62 -5.51
CA LEU A 193 16.12 -10.26 -5.04
C LEU A 193 16.69 -10.02 -3.65
N GLN A 194 16.55 -10.97 -2.73
CA GLN A 194 17.13 -10.89 -1.40
C GLN A 194 18.66 -10.74 -1.47
N GLY A 195 19.32 -11.49 -2.35
CA GLY A 195 20.75 -11.36 -2.61
C GLY A 195 21.13 -9.97 -3.12
N LEU A 196 20.38 -9.40 -4.07
CA LEU A 196 20.61 -8.06 -4.61
C LEU A 196 20.44 -6.97 -3.52
N PHE A 197 19.35 -7.02 -2.76
CA PHE A 197 19.11 -6.06 -1.68
C PHE A 197 20.18 -6.14 -0.59
N ARG A 198 20.58 -7.35 -0.20
CA ARG A 198 21.62 -7.56 0.80
C ARG A 198 22.97 -7.02 0.31
N ALA A 199 23.34 -7.25 -0.94
CA ALA A 199 24.60 -6.77 -1.53
C ALA A 199 24.72 -5.24 -1.50
N GLU A 200 23.60 -4.54 -1.59
CA GLU A 200 23.52 -3.07 -1.53
C GLU A 200 23.22 -2.53 -0.11
N GLY A 201 23.13 -3.40 0.90
CA GLY A 201 22.83 -2.99 2.26
C GLY A 201 21.41 -2.41 2.44
N ILE A 202 20.48 -2.77 1.55
CA ILE A 202 19.09 -2.30 1.59
C ILE A 202 18.26 -3.28 2.40
N PRO A 203 17.66 -2.87 3.53
CA PRO A 203 16.81 -3.73 4.32
C PRO A 203 15.58 -4.24 3.55
N THR A 204 15.21 -5.50 3.80
CA THR A 204 13.99 -6.09 3.24
C THR A 204 13.04 -6.52 4.35
N TYR A 205 11.75 -6.35 4.08
CA TYR A 205 10.67 -6.74 4.99
C TYR A 205 9.77 -7.74 4.28
N GLY A 206 9.70 -8.97 4.83
CA GLY A 206 8.77 -9.99 4.39
C GLY A 206 7.42 -9.87 5.09
N GLU A 207 6.35 -10.26 4.44
CA GLU A 207 5.00 -10.29 5.02
C GLU A 207 4.31 -11.60 4.69
N LEU A 208 3.79 -12.28 5.74
CA LEU A 208 2.93 -13.44 5.63
C LEU A 208 1.62 -13.19 6.38
N ILE A 209 0.55 -13.86 5.96
CA ILE A 209 -0.76 -13.80 6.63
C ILE A 209 -1.08 -15.20 7.16
N LEU A 210 -1.21 -15.31 8.47
CA LEU A 210 -1.60 -16.54 9.16
C LEU A 210 -3.13 -16.75 9.06
N ALA A 211 -3.54 -17.99 8.89
CA ALA A 211 -4.93 -18.43 8.79
C ALA A 211 -5.64 -17.92 7.51
N LEU A 212 -4.94 -17.96 6.40
CA LEU A 212 -5.56 -17.81 5.08
C LEU A 212 -6.36 -19.07 4.72
N PRO A 213 -7.39 -18.96 3.87
CA PRO A 213 -8.17 -20.11 3.41
C PRO A 213 -7.30 -21.18 2.75
N GLY A 214 -7.46 -22.44 3.18
CA GLY A 214 -6.71 -23.58 2.66
C GLY A 214 -5.34 -23.80 3.28
N GLU A 215 -4.83 -22.87 4.08
CA GLU A 215 -3.53 -22.99 4.73
C GLU A 215 -3.60 -23.83 6.01
N THR A 216 -2.64 -24.73 6.18
CA THR A 216 -2.44 -25.51 7.41
C THR A 216 -1.32 -24.90 8.25
N LEU A 217 -1.22 -25.29 9.52
CA LEU A 217 -0.09 -24.87 10.36
C LEU A 217 1.24 -25.34 9.77
N GLU A 218 1.27 -26.57 9.23
CA GLU A 218 2.46 -27.13 8.60
C GLU A 218 2.89 -26.32 7.37
N SER A 219 1.96 -26.06 6.43
CA SER A 219 2.27 -25.26 5.24
C SER A 219 2.64 -23.82 5.55
N PHE A 220 2.10 -23.24 6.62
CA PHE A 220 2.50 -21.92 7.11
C PHE A 220 3.93 -21.93 7.67
N CYS A 221 4.30 -22.95 8.48
CA CYS A 221 5.66 -23.10 8.97
C CYS A 221 6.66 -23.30 7.84
N ASP A 222 6.35 -24.15 6.86
CA ASP A 222 7.16 -24.30 5.65
C ASP A 222 7.32 -22.98 4.89
N GLY A 223 6.29 -22.15 4.91
CA GLY A 223 6.32 -20.80 4.33
C GLY A 223 7.28 -19.87 5.07
N LEU A 224 7.35 -19.95 6.39
CA LEU A 224 8.34 -19.23 7.20
C LEU A 224 9.76 -19.67 6.86
N ASP A 225 9.99 -21.00 6.81
CA ASP A 225 11.29 -21.56 6.47
C ASP A 225 11.74 -21.13 5.07
N LYS A 226 10.84 -21.16 4.07
CA LYS A 226 11.14 -20.62 2.72
C LYS A 226 11.52 -19.15 2.71
N CYS A 227 10.94 -18.32 3.58
CA CYS A 227 11.35 -16.92 3.71
C CYS A 227 12.77 -16.81 4.28
N ILE A 228 13.05 -17.54 5.35
CA ILE A 228 14.34 -17.51 6.07
C ILE A 228 15.45 -18.06 5.17
N ASP A 229 15.27 -19.27 4.63
CA ASP A 229 16.23 -19.93 3.75
C ASP A 229 16.42 -19.17 2.44
N GLY A 230 15.36 -18.54 1.93
CA GLY A 230 15.37 -17.65 0.75
C GLY A 230 16.08 -16.32 1.00
N GLY A 231 16.61 -16.10 2.20
CA GLY A 231 17.51 -15.00 2.52
C GLY A 231 16.86 -13.77 3.12
N GLN A 232 15.63 -13.87 3.66
CA GLN A 232 15.04 -12.80 4.47
C GLN A 232 15.94 -12.48 5.65
N HIS A 233 16.39 -11.21 5.76
CA HIS A 233 17.48 -10.90 6.70
C HIS A 233 17.18 -9.75 7.68
N ASP A 234 16.10 -8.97 7.45
CA ASP A 234 15.78 -7.87 8.37
C ASP A 234 14.48 -8.15 9.14
N GLY A 235 13.33 -7.96 8.53
CA GLY A 235 12.05 -8.13 9.21
C GLY A 235 11.11 -9.10 8.49
N LEU A 236 10.52 -10.03 9.23
CA LEU A 236 9.43 -10.87 8.76
C LEU A 236 8.20 -10.60 9.64
N PHE A 237 7.16 -10.04 9.04
CA PHE A 237 5.91 -9.71 9.72
C PHE A 237 4.87 -10.77 9.43
N VAL A 238 4.25 -11.27 10.49
CA VAL A 238 3.12 -12.19 10.42
C VAL A 238 1.86 -11.47 10.85
N TYR A 239 0.91 -11.35 9.94
CA TYR A 239 -0.39 -10.77 10.20
C TYR A 239 -1.45 -11.85 10.35
N LEU A 240 -2.40 -11.65 11.26
CA LEU A 240 -3.60 -12.49 11.30
C LEU A 240 -4.52 -12.14 10.14
N ASN A 241 -5.07 -13.16 9.47
CA ASN A 241 -6.09 -12.94 8.46
C ASN A 241 -7.30 -12.23 9.06
N ARG A 242 -7.69 -11.11 8.45
CA ARG A 242 -8.86 -10.31 8.85
C ARG A 242 -9.84 -10.25 7.71
N VAL A 243 -11.05 -10.73 7.94
CA VAL A 243 -12.13 -10.61 6.96
C VAL A 243 -12.59 -9.15 6.92
N LEU A 244 -12.15 -8.43 5.89
CA LEU A 244 -12.52 -7.02 5.71
C LEU A 244 -13.85 -6.88 4.98
N PRO A 245 -14.69 -5.91 5.36
CA PRO A 245 -15.93 -5.63 4.63
C PRO A 245 -15.68 -5.31 3.16
N GLY A 246 -16.48 -5.87 2.26
CA GLY A 246 -16.37 -5.65 0.82
C GLY A 246 -15.29 -6.46 0.11
N THR A 247 -14.61 -7.36 0.81
CA THR A 247 -13.71 -8.36 0.21
C THR A 247 -14.49 -9.63 -0.17
N GLU A 248 -13.92 -10.44 -1.05
CA GLU A 248 -14.50 -11.74 -1.41
C GLU A 248 -14.55 -12.67 -0.19
N GLN A 249 -13.59 -12.61 0.72
CA GLN A 249 -13.63 -13.36 1.99
C GLN A 249 -14.79 -12.97 2.90
N ALA A 250 -15.41 -11.82 2.70
CA ALA A 250 -16.61 -11.42 3.43
C ALA A 250 -17.90 -11.98 2.84
N ASP A 251 -17.86 -12.51 1.61
CA ASP A 251 -19.00 -13.12 0.94
C ASP A 251 -19.40 -14.42 1.65
N PRO A 252 -20.70 -14.61 2.00
CA PRO A 252 -21.17 -15.81 2.69
C PRO A 252 -20.86 -17.11 1.94
N ALA A 253 -20.99 -17.14 0.60
CA ALA A 253 -20.71 -18.34 -0.19
C ALA A 253 -19.22 -18.69 -0.21
N TYR A 254 -18.35 -17.68 -0.29
CA TYR A 254 -16.92 -17.91 -0.18
C TYR A 254 -16.52 -18.42 1.21
N ARG A 255 -17.14 -17.88 2.25
CA ARG A 255 -16.89 -18.33 3.64
C ARG A 255 -17.33 -19.77 3.87
N GLU A 256 -18.50 -20.14 3.36
CA GLU A 256 -19.01 -21.51 3.42
C GLU A 256 -18.09 -22.47 2.65
N LEU A 257 -17.69 -22.11 1.42
CA LEU A 257 -16.80 -22.91 0.58
C LEU A 257 -15.47 -23.21 1.25
N HIS A 258 -14.90 -22.24 1.97
CA HIS A 258 -13.57 -22.34 2.58
C HIS A 258 -13.62 -22.58 4.09
N GLY A 259 -14.79 -22.79 4.70
CA GLY A 259 -14.95 -23.04 6.13
C GLY A 259 -14.44 -21.90 7.01
N ILE A 260 -14.59 -20.63 6.58
CA ILE A 260 -14.03 -19.49 7.32
C ILE A 260 -14.89 -19.16 8.53
N GLU A 261 -14.35 -19.45 9.71
CA GLU A 261 -14.87 -19.00 10.98
C GLU A 261 -14.19 -17.72 11.47
N THR A 262 -14.97 -16.80 12.04
CA THR A 262 -14.44 -15.52 12.53
C THR A 262 -14.56 -15.44 14.04
N VAL A 263 -13.43 -15.26 14.72
CA VAL A 263 -13.40 -14.98 16.16
C VAL A 263 -13.29 -13.46 16.37
N ARG A 264 -14.15 -12.91 17.22
CA ARG A 264 -14.07 -11.52 17.65
C ARG A 264 -13.22 -11.43 18.90
N LEU A 265 -12.06 -10.81 18.78
CA LEU A 265 -11.23 -10.51 19.93
C LEU A 265 -11.52 -9.08 20.41
N PRO A 266 -11.67 -8.85 21.73
CA PRO A 266 -11.73 -7.49 22.25
C PRO A 266 -10.41 -6.79 21.95
N ILE A 267 -10.47 -5.59 21.36
CA ILE A 267 -9.28 -4.74 21.22
C ILE A 267 -8.98 -4.24 22.65
N GLN A 268 -7.89 -4.72 23.21
CA GLN A 268 -7.33 -4.07 24.39
C GLN A 268 -6.78 -2.71 23.94
N ALA A 269 -7.48 -1.64 24.29
CA ALA A 269 -6.93 -0.31 24.15
C ALA A 269 -5.76 -0.22 25.15
N ASN A 270 -4.54 -0.28 24.63
CA ASN A 270 -3.38 0.10 25.40
C ASN A 270 -3.50 1.62 25.62
N HIS A 271 -3.82 2.00 26.86
CA HIS A 271 -3.79 3.37 27.36
C HIS A 271 -2.35 3.85 27.51
#